data_4fdfe036d18caf04b159547af6679b3a
#
_entry.id   4fdfe036d18caf04b159547af6679b3a
#
_cell.length_a   1.000
_cell.length_b   1.000
_cell.length_c   1.000
_cell.angle_alpha   90.00
_cell.angle_beta   90.00
_cell.angle_gamma   90.00
#
_symmetry.space_group_name_H-M   'P 1'
#
loop_
_entity.id
_entity.type
_entity.pdbx_description
1 polymer ?
#
loop_
_entity_poly.entity_id
_entity_poly.type
_entity_poly.pdbx_seq_one_letter_code
_entity_poly.pdbx_strand_id
1 'polypeptide(L)'
;MKDFQEFFLMSTEDVKRYAVEVLHKFEPDEETECIEIGDGNINYVFKIWSKRDGHSVIVKQADKLLRSSGRPLDIYRNKIEANILQLEGQLAPGYVPEVYYYDETMAATSMEDVSAFKNLRKELAANRVYPHLAENISTFMVDTLLPTTDLVLDRAEKKQRVKFYTNPELCEITEDLVLTEPYDDFRGRNIITEGNEAFVREFLYEDQQLHAEVGKLRERFMNNAQALIHGDLHSGSIFANEEGIRVLDPEFAFYGPMGYDIGNVIGNLFFSWANKAFTMPEETDAIQALERTIRDTCDLTMRKLAEKYDQLVTFSLYRAPAFRKAYLDSVWADSLGYAGTEIIRRTVGDSKVMEVSSVTDPTLRIPMERALVKLGITLIKQRETLRDGSGVVSAFRLILS
;
A
#
# COMPACT_ATOMS: atom_id res chain seq x y z
N MET A 1 -16.79 -26.85 -24.31
CA MET A 1 -15.83 -25.90 -23.74
C MET A 1 -16.60 -24.66 -23.30
N LYS A 2 -16.25 -24.06 -22.16
CA LYS A 2 -16.86 -22.78 -21.76
C LYS A 2 -16.42 -21.69 -22.73
N ASP A 3 -17.32 -20.76 -23.04
CA ASP A 3 -17.05 -19.62 -23.93
C ASP A 3 -16.62 -18.41 -23.09
N PHE A 4 -15.61 -17.66 -23.50
CA PHE A 4 -15.16 -16.42 -22.82
C PHE A 4 -16.11 -15.23 -23.04
N GLN A 5 -17.25 -15.44 -23.68
CA GLN A 5 -18.35 -14.47 -23.81
C GLN A 5 -19.25 -14.38 -22.57
N GLU A 6 -19.08 -15.30 -21.61
CA GLU A 6 -19.82 -15.31 -20.35
C GLU A 6 -18.84 -15.53 -19.18
N PHE A 7 -19.09 -14.85 -18.05
CA PHE A 7 -18.25 -14.96 -16.85
C PHE A 7 -18.25 -16.38 -16.27
N PHE A 8 -17.07 -16.92 -16.06
CA PHE A 8 -16.82 -18.10 -15.22
C PHE A 8 -15.41 -18.02 -14.61
N LEU A 9 -15.21 -18.70 -13.48
CA LEU A 9 -13.89 -18.84 -12.89
C LEU A 9 -13.03 -19.79 -13.74
N MET A 10 -11.89 -19.28 -14.20
CA MET A 10 -10.96 -20.02 -15.05
C MET A 10 -10.14 -21.03 -14.24
N SER A 11 -9.98 -22.24 -14.78
CA SER A 11 -8.94 -23.18 -14.39
C SER A 11 -7.62 -22.84 -15.10
N THR A 12 -6.54 -23.50 -14.70
CA THR A 12 -5.24 -23.36 -15.40
C THR A 12 -5.32 -23.72 -16.88
N GLU A 13 -6.13 -24.71 -17.25
CA GLU A 13 -6.36 -25.08 -18.67
C GLU A 13 -7.21 -24.04 -19.41
N ASP A 14 -8.18 -23.42 -18.73
CA ASP A 14 -8.94 -22.31 -19.30
C ASP A 14 -8.02 -21.08 -19.53
N VAL A 15 -7.09 -20.78 -18.60
CA VAL A 15 -6.13 -19.69 -18.75
C VAL A 15 -5.17 -19.93 -19.93
N LYS A 16 -4.69 -21.16 -20.14
CA LYS A 16 -3.86 -21.48 -21.34
C LYS A 16 -4.64 -21.18 -22.61
N ARG A 17 -5.88 -21.65 -22.69
CA ARG A 17 -6.74 -21.40 -23.84
C ARG A 17 -7.06 -19.91 -24.02
N TYR A 18 -7.35 -19.20 -22.92
CA TYR A 18 -7.60 -17.77 -22.90
C TYR A 18 -6.40 -16.97 -23.41
N ALA A 19 -5.20 -17.37 -23.03
CA ALA A 19 -3.96 -16.72 -23.46
C ALA A 19 -3.67 -16.86 -24.95
N VAL A 20 -4.17 -17.94 -25.58
CA VAL A 20 -4.10 -18.17 -27.03
C VAL A 20 -5.25 -17.48 -27.75
N GLU A 21 -6.51 -17.78 -27.37
CA GLU A 21 -7.71 -17.39 -28.11
C GLU A 21 -8.09 -15.91 -27.94
N VAL A 22 -7.86 -15.34 -26.76
CA VAL A 22 -8.30 -13.97 -26.42
C VAL A 22 -7.12 -13.01 -26.36
N LEU A 23 -6.05 -13.37 -25.66
CA LEU A 23 -4.89 -12.49 -25.48
C LEU A 23 -3.95 -12.49 -26.68
N HIS A 24 -3.95 -13.56 -27.51
CA HIS A 24 -3.03 -13.76 -28.64
C HIS A 24 -1.56 -13.60 -28.23
N LYS A 25 -1.20 -14.04 -26.99
CA LYS A 25 0.15 -13.97 -26.44
C LYS A 25 0.96 -15.24 -26.68
N PHE A 26 0.30 -16.33 -27.07
CA PHE A 26 0.91 -17.63 -27.37
C PHE A 26 0.31 -18.20 -28.65
N GLU A 27 1.11 -18.95 -29.40
CA GLU A 27 0.63 -19.64 -30.61
C GLU A 27 -0.22 -20.88 -30.24
N PRO A 28 -1.17 -21.32 -31.09
CA PRO A 28 -2.02 -22.47 -30.83
C PRO A 28 -1.27 -23.80 -30.60
N ASP A 29 -0.11 -23.95 -31.22
CA ASP A 29 0.77 -25.12 -31.11
C ASP A 29 1.93 -24.95 -30.13
N GLU A 30 1.96 -23.84 -29.41
CA GLU A 30 3.01 -23.56 -28.45
C GLU A 30 2.80 -24.32 -27.15
N GLU A 31 3.85 -25.02 -26.70
CA GLU A 31 3.81 -25.74 -25.43
C GLU A 31 3.94 -24.76 -24.26
N THR A 32 2.85 -24.58 -23.51
CA THR A 32 2.78 -23.68 -22.38
C THR A 32 2.55 -24.41 -21.07
N GLU A 33 3.04 -23.85 -19.97
CA GLU A 33 2.66 -24.23 -18.61
C GLU A 33 1.91 -23.10 -17.92
N CYS A 34 1.00 -23.48 -17.01
CA CYS A 34 0.22 -22.53 -16.22
C CYS A 34 0.10 -23.03 -14.79
N ILE A 35 0.33 -22.11 -13.84
CA ILE A 35 0.10 -22.36 -12.42
C ILE A 35 -0.76 -21.27 -11.84
N GLU A 36 -1.54 -21.60 -10.82
CA GLU A 36 -2.16 -20.61 -9.96
C GLU A 36 -1.15 -20.18 -8.89
N ILE A 37 -0.95 -18.86 -8.73
CA ILE A 37 -0.11 -18.28 -7.69
C ILE A 37 -0.98 -18.11 -6.44
N GLY A 38 -0.82 -18.98 -5.43
CA GLY A 38 -1.76 -19.19 -4.33
C GLY A 38 -1.81 -18.14 -3.22
N ASP A 39 -1.05 -17.06 -3.28
CA ASP A 39 -0.96 -16.08 -2.16
C ASP A 39 -2.07 -15.01 -2.16
N GLY A 40 -2.98 -15.00 -3.15
CA GLY A 40 -4.08 -14.03 -3.25
C GLY A 40 -5.27 -14.38 -2.36
N ASN A 41 -5.56 -13.56 -1.35
CA ASN A 41 -6.75 -13.73 -0.49
C ASN A 41 -8.07 -13.32 -1.19
N ILE A 42 -7.98 -12.53 -2.25
CA ILE A 42 -9.10 -11.86 -2.89
C ILE A 42 -9.33 -12.35 -4.31
N ASN A 43 -8.28 -12.40 -5.15
CA ASN A 43 -8.36 -12.72 -6.57
C ASN A 43 -7.65 -14.03 -6.91
N TYR A 44 -7.99 -14.61 -8.06
CA TYR A 44 -7.28 -15.73 -8.67
C TYR A 44 -6.16 -15.18 -9.54
N VAL A 45 -4.93 -15.58 -9.28
CA VAL A 45 -3.74 -15.10 -10.01
C VAL A 45 -3.07 -16.29 -10.67
N PHE A 46 -2.92 -16.23 -11.99
CA PHE A 46 -2.30 -17.27 -12.78
C PHE A 46 -1.05 -16.72 -13.47
N LYS A 47 0.01 -17.53 -13.49
CA LYS A 47 1.17 -17.34 -14.34
C LYS A 47 1.16 -18.38 -15.43
N ILE A 48 1.21 -17.92 -16.68
CA ILE A 48 1.38 -18.77 -17.86
C ILE A 48 2.71 -18.40 -18.54
N TRP A 49 3.46 -19.39 -18.99
CA TRP A 49 4.72 -19.20 -19.70
C TRP A 49 4.95 -20.22 -20.80
N SER A 50 5.73 -19.81 -21.81
CA SER A 50 6.19 -20.66 -22.89
C SER A 50 7.35 -21.55 -22.43
N LYS A 51 7.33 -22.84 -22.79
CA LYS A 51 8.48 -23.73 -22.59
C LYS A 51 9.61 -23.50 -23.58
N ARG A 52 9.31 -22.84 -24.71
CA ARG A 52 10.27 -22.58 -25.79
C ARG A 52 11.31 -21.52 -25.41
N ASP A 53 10.87 -20.40 -24.89
CA ASP A 53 11.69 -19.20 -24.66
C ASP A 53 11.46 -18.56 -23.29
N GLY A 54 10.50 -19.08 -22.52
CA GLY A 54 10.22 -18.62 -21.17
C GLY A 54 9.44 -17.31 -21.07
N HIS A 55 8.97 -16.73 -22.20
CA HIS A 55 8.11 -15.54 -22.09
C HIS A 55 6.83 -15.89 -21.33
N SER A 56 6.33 -14.95 -20.53
CA SER A 56 5.26 -15.20 -19.59
C SER A 56 4.28 -14.06 -19.48
N VAL A 57 3.07 -14.38 -19.01
CA VAL A 57 1.98 -13.42 -18.76
C VAL A 57 1.33 -13.78 -17.43
N ILE A 58 0.94 -12.76 -16.67
CA ILE A 58 0.07 -12.90 -15.50
C ILE A 58 -1.37 -12.64 -15.92
N VAL A 59 -2.28 -13.50 -15.48
CA VAL A 59 -3.74 -13.30 -15.59
C VAL A 59 -4.31 -13.26 -14.18
N LYS A 60 -4.87 -12.11 -13.79
CA LYS A 60 -5.52 -11.89 -12.48
C LYS A 60 -7.02 -11.79 -12.70
N GLN A 61 -7.80 -12.75 -12.17
CA GLN A 61 -9.25 -12.78 -12.29
C GLN A 61 -9.92 -12.51 -10.95
N ALA A 62 -10.90 -11.60 -10.92
CA ALA A 62 -11.73 -11.35 -9.76
C ALA A 62 -12.86 -12.38 -9.64
N ASP A 63 -13.21 -12.72 -8.40
CA ASP A 63 -14.45 -13.44 -8.07
C ASP A 63 -15.44 -12.51 -7.39
N LYS A 64 -16.70 -12.90 -7.42
CA LYS A 64 -17.82 -12.26 -6.72
C LYS A 64 -17.78 -12.47 -5.20
N LEU A 65 -16.93 -13.38 -4.74
CA LEU A 65 -16.77 -13.74 -3.33
C LEU A 65 -15.30 -13.64 -2.93
N LEU A 66 -15.05 -13.10 -1.73
CA LEU A 66 -13.73 -13.18 -1.11
C LEU A 66 -13.36 -14.65 -0.83
N ARG A 67 -12.20 -15.09 -1.31
CA ARG A 67 -11.70 -16.47 -1.11
C ARG A 67 -11.54 -16.83 0.36
N SER A 68 -11.11 -15.86 1.17
CA SER A 68 -10.82 -16.09 2.60
C SER A 68 -12.06 -16.21 3.48
N SER A 69 -13.14 -15.45 3.18
CA SER A 69 -14.30 -15.32 4.05
C SER A 69 -15.63 -15.65 3.39
N GLY A 70 -15.67 -15.80 2.04
CA GLY A 70 -16.91 -15.96 1.28
C GLY A 70 -17.81 -14.71 1.28
N ARG A 71 -17.32 -13.56 1.77
CA ARG A 71 -18.07 -12.30 1.73
C ARG A 71 -18.25 -11.86 0.27
N PRO A 72 -19.48 -11.46 -0.15
CA PRO A 72 -19.68 -10.85 -1.46
C PRO A 72 -18.82 -9.58 -1.62
N LEU A 73 -18.24 -9.43 -2.80
CA LEU A 73 -17.43 -8.27 -3.16
C LEU A 73 -17.64 -7.95 -4.64
N ASP A 74 -17.84 -6.67 -4.97
CA ASP A 74 -18.08 -6.26 -6.35
C ASP A 74 -16.83 -6.52 -7.21
N ILE A 75 -17.04 -7.22 -8.34
CA ILE A 75 -15.97 -7.48 -9.34
C ILE A 75 -15.49 -6.20 -10.02
N TYR A 76 -16.23 -5.08 -9.90
CA TYR A 76 -15.83 -3.77 -10.44
C TYR A 76 -14.49 -3.29 -9.89
N ARG A 77 -14.06 -3.73 -8.70
CA ARG A 77 -12.74 -3.45 -8.14
C ARG A 77 -11.59 -3.86 -9.08
N ASN A 78 -11.76 -4.95 -9.82
CA ASN A 78 -10.74 -5.40 -10.81
C ASN A 78 -10.61 -4.42 -11.99
N LYS A 79 -11.74 -3.79 -12.38
CA LYS A 79 -11.72 -2.71 -13.38
C LYS A 79 -11.00 -1.47 -12.85
N ILE A 80 -11.23 -1.12 -11.57
CA ILE A 80 -10.52 -0.03 -10.90
C ILE A 80 -9.01 -0.33 -10.90
N GLU A 81 -8.62 -1.54 -10.48
CA GLU A 81 -7.22 -1.98 -10.46
C GLU A 81 -6.55 -1.89 -11.84
N ALA A 82 -7.19 -2.44 -12.88
CA ALA A 82 -6.64 -2.40 -14.24
C ALA A 82 -6.45 -0.96 -14.74
N ASN A 83 -7.43 -0.08 -14.49
CA ASN A 83 -7.37 1.30 -14.94
C ASN A 83 -6.32 2.14 -14.19
N ILE A 84 -6.17 1.94 -12.87
CA ILE A 84 -5.13 2.66 -12.12
C ILE A 84 -3.75 2.17 -12.51
N LEU A 85 -3.50 0.86 -12.70
CA LEU A 85 -2.22 0.35 -13.19
C LEU A 85 -1.85 0.94 -14.57
N GLN A 86 -2.82 1.08 -15.48
CA GLN A 86 -2.59 1.74 -16.76
C GLN A 86 -2.24 3.21 -16.60
N LEU A 87 -2.93 3.93 -15.71
CA LEU A 87 -2.65 5.34 -15.44
C LEU A 87 -1.28 5.53 -14.77
N GLU A 88 -0.98 4.73 -13.76
CA GLU A 88 0.31 4.77 -13.06
C GLU A 88 1.46 4.38 -13.99
N GLY A 89 1.25 3.42 -14.89
CA GLY A 89 2.23 3.08 -15.93
C GLY A 89 2.53 4.23 -16.90
N GLN A 90 1.54 5.12 -17.15
CA GLN A 90 1.75 6.34 -17.93
C GLN A 90 2.47 7.44 -17.13
N LEU A 91 2.13 7.59 -15.84
CA LEU A 91 2.68 8.64 -14.97
C LEU A 91 4.07 8.31 -14.44
N ALA A 92 4.31 7.04 -14.14
CA ALA A 92 5.56 6.49 -13.60
C ALA A 92 5.98 5.23 -14.38
N PRO A 93 6.46 5.37 -15.62
CA PRO A 93 6.83 4.22 -16.45
C PRO A 93 7.88 3.33 -15.79
N GLY A 94 7.64 2.01 -15.80
CA GLY A 94 8.55 1.03 -15.23
C GLY A 94 8.42 0.82 -13.72
N TYR A 95 7.46 1.47 -13.06
CA TYR A 95 7.19 1.26 -11.63
C TYR A 95 6.02 0.33 -11.34
N VAL A 96 5.19 0.04 -12.33
CA VAL A 96 4.07 -0.91 -12.23
C VAL A 96 4.14 -1.91 -13.38
N PRO A 97 3.52 -3.09 -13.28
CA PRO A 97 3.43 -4.00 -14.42
C PRO A 97 2.67 -3.38 -15.59
N GLU A 98 3.13 -3.62 -16.80
CA GLU A 98 2.39 -3.26 -18.02
C GLU A 98 1.09 -4.07 -18.08
N VAL A 99 -0.05 -3.38 -18.19
CA VAL A 99 -1.36 -4.01 -18.41
C VAL A 99 -1.56 -4.22 -19.91
N TYR A 100 -1.63 -5.47 -20.33
CA TYR A 100 -1.83 -5.84 -21.74
C TYR A 100 -3.29 -5.75 -22.15
N TYR A 101 -4.20 -6.25 -21.30
CA TYR A 101 -5.62 -6.29 -21.59
C TYR A 101 -6.46 -6.41 -20.32
N TYR A 102 -7.58 -5.71 -20.28
CA TYR A 102 -8.64 -5.90 -19.29
C TYR A 102 -9.89 -6.47 -19.96
N ASP A 103 -10.33 -7.63 -19.54
CA ASP A 103 -11.55 -8.29 -20.00
C ASP A 103 -12.69 -8.03 -19.01
N GLU A 104 -13.65 -7.20 -19.44
CA GLU A 104 -14.80 -6.84 -18.61
C GLU A 104 -15.74 -8.04 -18.41
N THR A 105 -15.87 -8.92 -19.40
CA THR A 105 -16.73 -10.12 -19.34
C THR A 105 -16.19 -11.13 -18.33
N MET A 106 -14.89 -11.40 -18.41
CA MET A 106 -14.23 -12.36 -17.55
C MET A 106 -13.77 -11.76 -16.23
N ALA A 107 -13.92 -10.44 -16.03
CA ALA A 107 -13.34 -9.68 -14.91
C ALA A 107 -11.85 -10.05 -14.69
N ALA A 108 -11.07 -10.06 -15.78
CA ALA A 108 -9.70 -10.53 -15.81
C ALA A 108 -8.75 -9.47 -16.34
N THR A 109 -7.66 -9.24 -15.63
CA THR A 109 -6.56 -8.36 -16.04
C THR A 109 -5.37 -9.20 -16.46
N SER A 110 -4.87 -8.97 -17.68
CA SER A 110 -3.64 -9.59 -18.20
C SER A 110 -2.52 -8.58 -18.16
N MET A 111 -1.37 -8.95 -17.58
CA MET A 111 -0.28 -8.02 -17.32
C MET A 111 1.09 -8.67 -17.39
N GLU A 112 2.12 -7.83 -17.36
CA GLU A 112 3.53 -8.21 -17.25
C GLU A 112 3.79 -9.15 -16.07
N ASP A 113 4.62 -10.17 -16.29
CA ASP A 113 5.15 -11.01 -15.24
C ASP A 113 6.36 -10.34 -14.57
N VAL A 114 6.16 -9.88 -13.36
CA VAL A 114 7.21 -9.22 -12.55
C VAL A 114 7.90 -10.17 -11.57
N SER A 115 7.85 -11.48 -11.77
CA SER A 115 8.45 -12.49 -10.85
C SER A 115 9.97 -12.40 -10.70
N ALA A 116 10.66 -11.60 -11.54
CA ALA A 116 12.05 -11.21 -11.34
C ALA A 116 12.26 -10.32 -10.10
N PHE A 117 11.21 -9.63 -9.65
CA PHE A 117 11.19 -8.84 -8.44
C PHE A 117 10.67 -9.67 -7.27
N LYS A 118 11.15 -9.40 -6.06
CA LYS A 118 10.76 -10.12 -4.84
C LYS A 118 9.90 -9.23 -3.95
N ASN A 119 8.94 -9.82 -3.27
CA ASN A 119 8.09 -9.10 -2.33
C ASN A 119 8.94 -8.39 -1.26
N LEU A 120 8.83 -7.07 -1.16
CA LEU A 120 9.69 -6.24 -0.31
C LEU A 120 9.59 -6.62 1.17
N ARG A 121 8.39 -6.99 1.66
CA ARG A 121 8.22 -7.45 3.04
C ARG A 121 9.07 -8.68 3.35
N LYS A 122 9.08 -9.65 2.43
CA LYS A 122 9.90 -10.87 2.56
C LYS A 122 11.39 -10.55 2.49
N GLU A 123 11.80 -9.61 1.63
CA GLU A 123 13.19 -9.19 1.52
C GLU A 123 13.67 -8.44 2.77
N LEU A 124 12.89 -7.52 3.30
CA LEU A 124 13.21 -6.82 4.54
C LEU A 124 13.29 -7.78 5.75
N ALA A 125 12.39 -8.77 5.82
CA ALA A 125 12.45 -9.82 6.83
C ALA A 125 13.73 -10.67 6.70
N ALA A 126 14.24 -10.88 5.47
CA ALA A 126 15.48 -11.57 5.18
C ALA A 126 16.74 -10.67 5.28
N ASN A 127 16.66 -9.50 5.92
CA ASN A 127 17.75 -8.53 6.08
C ASN A 127 18.24 -7.87 4.76
N ARG A 128 17.45 -7.93 3.70
CA ARG A 128 17.80 -7.27 2.43
C ARG A 128 17.15 -5.91 2.35
N VAL A 129 17.98 -4.87 2.42
CA VAL A 129 17.56 -3.47 2.23
C VAL A 129 18.21 -2.96 0.96
N TYR A 130 17.39 -2.63 -0.03
CA TYR A 130 17.87 -2.13 -1.31
C TYR A 130 18.26 -0.65 -1.21
N PRO A 131 19.50 -0.24 -1.56
CA PRO A 131 19.96 1.14 -1.43
C PRO A 131 19.14 2.16 -2.23
N HIS A 132 18.54 1.72 -3.34
CA HIS A 132 17.71 2.55 -4.22
C HIS A 132 16.24 2.66 -3.76
N LEU A 133 15.82 1.94 -2.70
CA LEU A 133 14.41 1.83 -2.32
C LEU A 133 13.77 3.20 -2.04
N ALA A 134 14.41 4.02 -1.21
CA ALA A 134 13.90 5.34 -0.85
C ALA A 134 13.76 6.26 -2.07
N GLU A 135 14.74 6.22 -2.99
CA GLU A 135 14.70 6.99 -4.24
C GLU A 135 13.55 6.55 -5.14
N ASN A 136 13.41 5.24 -5.36
CA ASN A 136 12.40 4.71 -6.27
C ASN A 136 10.98 4.88 -5.74
N ILE A 137 10.73 4.54 -4.46
CA ILE A 137 9.38 4.63 -3.92
C ILE A 137 8.91 6.08 -3.78
N SER A 138 9.82 7.01 -3.43
CA SER A 138 9.48 8.44 -3.39
C SER A 138 9.19 9.00 -4.78
N THR A 139 9.91 8.55 -5.82
CA THR A 139 9.62 8.91 -7.21
C THR A 139 8.23 8.40 -7.62
N PHE A 140 7.97 7.12 -7.42
CA PHE A 140 6.68 6.52 -7.72
C PHE A 140 5.53 7.30 -7.07
N MET A 141 5.57 7.49 -5.74
CA MET A 141 4.51 8.20 -5.01
C MET A 141 4.27 9.61 -5.54
N VAL A 142 5.33 10.37 -5.78
CA VAL A 142 5.19 11.75 -6.23
C VAL A 142 4.69 11.83 -7.67
N ASP A 143 5.18 10.95 -8.55
CA ASP A 143 4.82 10.94 -9.96
C ASP A 143 3.39 10.45 -10.20
N THR A 144 2.85 9.62 -9.33
CA THR A 144 1.47 9.13 -9.43
C THR A 144 0.46 9.98 -8.68
N LEU A 145 0.81 10.52 -7.51
CA LEU A 145 -0.14 11.23 -6.65
C LEU A 145 -0.40 12.68 -7.10
N LEU A 146 0.64 13.50 -7.23
CA LEU A 146 0.46 14.94 -7.50
C LEU A 146 -0.24 15.23 -8.84
N PRO A 147 0.09 14.55 -9.95
CA PRO A 147 -0.56 14.81 -11.24
C PRO A 147 -2.07 14.52 -11.26
N THR A 148 -2.58 13.75 -10.30
CA THR A 148 -4.00 13.39 -10.21
C THR A 148 -4.83 14.36 -9.36
N THR A 149 -4.21 15.41 -8.80
CA THR A 149 -4.86 16.39 -7.93
C THR A 149 -5.58 17.50 -8.69
N ASP A 150 -6.46 18.23 -7.99
CA ASP A 150 -7.06 19.48 -8.46
C ASP A 150 -6.05 20.61 -8.72
N LEU A 151 -4.81 20.45 -8.26
CA LEU A 151 -3.74 21.42 -8.51
C LEU A 151 -3.21 21.34 -9.94
N VAL A 152 -3.37 20.17 -10.58
CA VAL A 152 -2.76 19.84 -11.88
C VAL A 152 -3.81 19.49 -12.93
N LEU A 153 -4.77 18.63 -12.61
CA LEU A 153 -5.79 18.19 -13.55
C LEU A 153 -6.76 19.30 -13.92
N ASP A 154 -7.32 19.18 -15.13
CA ASP A 154 -8.52 19.95 -15.49
C ASP A 154 -9.67 19.64 -14.53
N ARG A 155 -10.45 20.67 -14.20
CA ARG A 155 -11.51 20.57 -13.20
C ARG A 155 -12.65 19.64 -13.58
N ALA A 156 -12.97 19.51 -14.86
CA ALA A 156 -13.99 18.59 -15.33
C ALA A 156 -13.45 17.15 -15.35
N GLU A 157 -12.24 16.96 -15.83
CA GLU A 157 -11.56 15.68 -15.81
C GLU A 157 -11.42 15.12 -14.40
N LYS A 158 -10.96 15.93 -13.44
CA LYS A 158 -10.86 15.53 -12.02
C LYS A 158 -12.18 14.97 -11.50
N LYS A 159 -13.31 15.67 -11.76
CA LYS A 159 -14.63 15.23 -11.31
C LYS A 159 -15.10 13.93 -11.95
N GLN A 160 -14.77 13.72 -13.23
CA GLN A 160 -15.08 12.47 -13.91
C GLN A 160 -14.26 11.31 -13.32
N ARG A 161 -12.97 11.54 -13.04
CA ARG A 161 -12.12 10.53 -12.39
C ARG A 161 -12.60 10.20 -10.97
N VAL A 162 -12.97 11.21 -10.16
CA VAL A 162 -13.56 10.98 -8.82
C VAL A 162 -14.82 10.12 -8.91
N LYS A 163 -15.69 10.38 -9.89
CA LYS A 163 -16.89 9.57 -10.12
C LYS A 163 -16.56 8.14 -10.51
N PHE A 164 -15.54 7.91 -11.34
CA PHE A 164 -15.13 6.59 -11.82
C PHE A 164 -14.48 5.78 -10.69
N TYR A 165 -13.54 6.39 -9.97
CA TYR A 165 -12.82 5.74 -8.87
C TYR A 165 -13.59 5.87 -7.55
N THR A 166 -14.85 5.47 -7.54
CA THR A 166 -15.66 5.33 -6.33
C THR A 166 -15.65 3.87 -5.90
N ASN A 167 -15.05 3.59 -4.75
CA ASN A 167 -14.76 2.24 -4.26
C ASN A 167 -15.31 2.03 -2.84
N PRO A 168 -16.65 2.08 -2.64
CA PRO A 168 -17.23 2.20 -1.31
C PRO A 168 -16.97 1.00 -0.42
N GLU A 169 -16.99 -0.24 -0.96
CA GLU A 169 -16.81 -1.45 -0.17
C GLU A 169 -15.40 -1.57 0.41
N LEU A 170 -14.37 -1.21 -0.39
CA LEU A 170 -12.99 -1.26 0.07
C LEU A 170 -12.63 -0.05 0.94
N CYS A 171 -13.25 1.11 0.70
CA CYS A 171 -13.16 2.26 1.62
C CYS A 171 -13.75 1.91 2.99
N GLU A 172 -14.93 1.27 3.06
CA GLU A 172 -15.54 0.81 4.33
C GLU A 172 -14.60 -0.12 5.11
N ILE A 173 -13.91 -1.03 4.42
CA ILE A 173 -12.92 -1.90 5.06
C ILE A 173 -11.80 -1.07 5.71
N THR A 174 -11.27 -0.07 5.01
CA THR A 174 -10.23 0.81 5.56
C THR A 174 -10.75 1.67 6.71
N GLU A 175 -11.95 2.23 6.57
CA GLU A 175 -12.58 3.04 7.61
C GLU A 175 -12.78 2.27 8.91
N ASP A 176 -13.18 1.00 8.81
CA ASP A 176 -13.37 0.12 9.95
C ASP A 176 -12.03 -0.37 10.51
N LEU A 177 -11.25 -1.11 9.70
CA LEU A 177 -10.08 -1.86 10.19
C LEU A 177 -8.84 -0.99 10.48
N VAL A 178 -8.74 0.18 9.85
CA VAL A 178 -7.58 1.07 10.03
C VAL A 178 -7.91 2.26 10.93
N LEU A 179 -9.08 2.86 10.70
CA LEU A 179 -9.40 4.17 11.24
C LEU A 179 -10.46 4.13 12.36
N THR A 180 -10.92 2.96 12.78
CA THR A 180 -11.91 2.83 13.85
C THR A 180 -11.56 1.72 14.84
N GLU A 181 -11.56 0.46 14.43
CA GLU A 181 -11.48 -0.70 15.33
C GLU A 181 -10.19 -0.78 16.17
N PRO A 182 -9.01 -0.37 15.70
CA PRO A 182 -7.83 -0.36 16.55
C PRO A 182 -7.94 0.55 17.78
N TYR A 183 -8.90 1.49 17.78
CA TYR A 183 -9.14 2.47 18.84
C TYR A 183 -10.44 2.24 19.58
N ASP A 184 -11.39 1.55 18.97
CA ASP A 184 -12.70 1.20 19.52
C ASP A 184 -13.14 -0.15 18.96
N ASP A 185 -12.81 -1.24 19.65
CA ASP A 185 -13.03 -2.62 19.22
C ASP A 185 -14.51 -3.04 19.32
N PHE A 186 -15.39 -2.22 18.73
CA PHE A 186 -16.84 -2.41 18.81
C PHE A 186 -17.35 -3.71 18.17
N ARG A 187 -16.55 -4.33 17.28
CA ARG A 187 -16.84 -5.62 16.67
C ARG A 187 -16.08 -6.80 17.29
N GLY A 188 -15.17 -6.55 18.22
CA GLY A 188 -14.36 -7.57 18.89
C GLY A 188 -13.43 -8.32 17.94
N ARG A 189 -12.86 -7.62 16.93
CA ARG A 189 -11.98 -8.22 15.91
C ARG A 189 -10.50 -8.01 16.18
N ASN A 190 -10.13 -7.14 17.12
CA ASN A 190 -8.73 -6.91 17.45
C ASN A 190 -8.09 -8.18 18.05
N ILE A 191 -6.88 -8.49 17.58
CA ILE A 191 -6.09 -9.62 18.06
C ILE A 191 -5.00 -9.09 19.00
N ILE A 192 -5.33 -8.98 20.30
CA ILE A 192 -4.41 -8.47 21.31
C ILE A 192 -3.58 -9.62 21.85
N THR A 193 -2.25 -9.46 21.86
CA THR A 193 -1.34 -10.43 22.45
C THR A 193 -1.55 -10.48 23.97
N GLU A 194 -1.65 -11.68 24.54
CA GLU A 194 -1.80 -11.90 25.97
C GLU A 194 -0.70 -11.13 26.75
N GLY A 195 -1.13 -10.34 27.73
CA GLY A 195 -0.26 -9.44 28.50
C GLY A 195 -0.21 -7.99 27.96
N ASN A 196 -0.85 -7.70 26.81
CA ASN A 196 -0.98 -6.33 26.28
C ASN A 196 -2.36 -5.71 26.50
N GLU A 197 -3.33 -6.43 27.09
CA GLU A 197 -4.73 -5.99 27.20
C GLU A 197 -4.86 -4.68 27.98
N ALA A 198 -4.22 -4.59 29.14
CA ALA A 198 -4.24 -3.38 29.97
C ALA A 198 -3.57 -2.19 29.25
N PHE A 199 -2.45 -2.45 28.58
CA PHE A 199 -1.74 -1.45 27.78
C PHE A 199 -2.60 -0.93 26.61
N VAL A 200 -3.21 -1.82 25.85
CA VAL A 200 -4.08 -1.44 24.71
C VAL A 200 -5.27 -0.64 25.21
N ARG A 201 -5.90 -1.06 26.32
CA ARG A 201 -7.02 -0.33 26.91
C ARG A 201 -6.61 1.09 27.29
N GLU A 202 -5.51 1.25 28.04
CA GLU A 202 -5.05 2.54 28.52
C GLU A 202 -4.63 3.47 27.38
N PHE A 203 -3.82 2.97 26.44
CA PHE A 203 -3.15 3.79 25.44
C PHE A 203 -3.94 3.96 24.14
N LEU A 204 -4.91 3.07 23.83
CA LEU A 204 -5.71 3.17 22.61
C LEU A 204 -7.20 3.43 22.91
N TYR A 205 -7.84 2.63 23.79
CA TYR A 205 -9.29 2.71 23.96
C TYR A 205 -9.74 3.85 24.90
N GLU A 206 -8.91 4.26 25.84
CA GLU A 206 -9.24 5.30 26.81
C GLU A 206 -8.60 6.67 26.48
N ASP A 207 -7.69 6.73 25.49
CA ASP A 207 -7.01 7.98 25.12
C ASP A 207 -7.88 8.87 24.23
N GLN A 208 -8.66 9.74 24.86
CA GLN A 208 -9.60 10.66 24.21
C GLN A 208 -8.91 11.66 23.25
N GLN A 209 -7.67 12.04 23.52
CA GLN A 209 -6.90 12.89 22.61
C GLN A 209 -6.50 12.13 21.34
N LEU A 210 -6.09 10.87 21.49
CA LEU A 210 -5.83 10.01 20.32
C LEU A 210 -7.07 9.82 19.48
N HIS A 211 -8.23 9.54 20.10
CA HIS A 211 -9.51 9.40 19.40
C HIS A 211 -9.85 10.66 18.59
N ALA A 212 -9.64 11.84 19.18
CA ALA A 212 -9.88 13.11 18.47
C ALA A 212 -8.98 13.27 17.24
N GLU A 213 -7.68 12.91 17.36
CA GLU A 213 -6.74 13.02 16.24
C GLU A 213 -7.00 11.96 15.16
N VAL A 214 -7.34 10.73 15.53
CA VAL A 214 -7.75 9.68 14.58
C VAL A 214 -9.08 10.04 13.92
N GLY A 215 -10.03 10.61 14.68
CA GLY A 215 -11.28 11.11 14.13
C GLY A 215 -11.08 12.15 13.00
N LYS A 216 -10.10 13.07 13.15
CA LYS A 216 -9.73 14.03 12.10
C LYS A 216 -9.14 13.32 10.88
N LEU A 217 -8.28 12.31 11.07
CA LEU A 217 -7.72 11.53 9.97
C LEU A 217 -8.80 10.73 9.24
N ARG A 218 -9.73 10.12 9.98
CA ARG A 218 -10.86 9.38 9.40
C ARG A 218 -11.79 10.30 8.60
N GLU A 219 -12.15 11.47 9.15
CA GLU A 219 -12.96 12.47 8.45
C GLU A 219 -12.27 12.91 7.16
N ARG A 220 -10.96 13.16 7.22
CA ARG A 220 -10.17 13.56 6.06
C ARG A 220 -10.05 12.44 5.02
N PHE A 221 -9.91 11.18 5.42
CA PHE A 221 -9.91 10.02 4.53
C PHE A 221 -11.21 9.93 3.72
N MET A 222 -12.34 10.15 4.38
CA MET A 222 -13.67 10.05 3.78
C MET A 222 -14.02 11.23 2.87
N ASN A 223 -13.53 12.44 3.15
CA ASN A 223 -14.01 13.66 2.52
C ASN A 223 -12.98 14.38 1.64
N ASN A 224 -11.68 14.10 1.80
CA ASN A 224 -10.65 14.79 1.03
C ASN A 224 -10.27 14.00 -0.23
N ALA A 225 -11.04 14.16 -1.29
CA ALA A 225 -10.75 13.58 -2.61
C ALA A 225 -9.53 14.27 -3.29
N GLN A 226 -8.37 14.28 -2.64
CA GLN A 226 -7.19 15.04 -3.02
C GLN A 226 -6.49 14.48 -4.25
N ALA A 227 -6.06 13.22 -4.19
CA ALA A 227 -5.32 12.52 -5.23
C ALA A 227 -5.93 11.14 -5.49
N LEU A 228 -5.68 10.54 -6.65
CA LEU A 228 -5.95 9.13 -6.86
C LEU A 228 -4.88 8.35 -6.13
N ILE A 229 -5.24 7.71 -5.03
CA ILE A 229 -4.36 6.91 -4.21
C ILE A 229 -4.45 5.43 -4.56
N HIS A 230 -3.38 4.68 -4.30
CA HIS A 230 -3.32 3.22 -4.40
C HIS A 230 -4.24 2.58 -3.35
N GLY A 231 -4.31 3.16 -2.16
CA GLY A 231 -5.21 2.79 -1.07
C GLY A 231 -4.75 1.61 -0.22
N ASP A 232 -3.72 0.85 -0.63
CA ASP A 232 -3.08 -0.22 0.15
C ASP A 232 -1.59 -0.34 -0.20
N LEU A 233 -0.88 0.80 -0.23
CA LEU A 233 0.53 0.90 -0.60
C LEU A 233 1.43 0.53 0.57
N HIS A 234 1.61 -0.75 0.81
CA HIS A 234 2.43 -1.28 1.88
C HIS A 234 3.59 -2.14 1.36
N SER A 235 4.51 -2.58 2.23
CA SER A 235 5.66 -3.40 1.83
C SER A 235 5.28 -4.73 1.15
N GLY A 236 4.07 -5.21 1.32
CA GLY A 236 3.53 -6.38 0.64
C GLY A 236 3.11 -6.13 -0.81
N SER A 237 2.74 -4.89 -1.15
CA SER A 237 2.36 -4.46 -2.51
C SER A 237 3.54 -3.92 -3.32
N ILE A 238 4.73 -3.83 -2.70
CA ILE A 238 5.96 -3.42 -3.35
C ILE A 238 6.85 -4.63 -3.57
N PHE A 239 7.35 -4.78 -4.78
CA PHE A 239 8.32 -5.80 -5.17
C PHE A 239 9.62 -5.12 -5.58
N ALA A 240 10.77 -5.69 -5.21
CA ALA A 240 12.07 -5.10 -5.45
C ALA A 240 13.10 -6.13 -5.93
N ASN A 241 14.08 -5.66 -6.68
CA ASN A 241 15.31 -6.37 -7.02
C ASN A 241 16.46 -5.35 -7.13
N GLU A 242 17.62 -5.75 -7.62
CA GLU A 242 18.78 -4.86 -7.77
C GLU A 242 18.58 -3.75 -8.81
N GLU A 243 17.60 -3.87 -9.71
CA GLU A 243 17.34 -2.92 -10.79
C GLU A 243 16.32 -1.84 -10.42
N GLY A 244 15.42 -2.14 -9.44
CA GLY A 244 14.37 -1.18 -9.08
C GLY A 244 13.22 -1.80 -8.27
N ILE A 245 12.04 -1.21 -8.45
CA ILE A 245 10.82 -1.68 -7.80
C ILE A 245 9.68 -1.89 -8.80
N ARG A 246 8.68 -2.68 -8.40
CA ARG A 246 7.35 -2.78 -9.02
C ARG A 246 6.29 -2.68 -7.94
N VAL A 247 5.29 -1.86 -8.17
CA VAL A 247 4.12 -1.69 -7.30
C VAL A 247 2.94 -2.41 -7.91
N LEU A 248 2.22 -3.19 -7.10
CA LEU A 248 1.12 -4.05 -7.52
C LEU A 248 -0.10 -3.88 -6.61
N ASP A 249 -1.22 -4.45 -7.04
CA ASP A 249 -2.46 -4.61 -6.26
C ASP A 249 -3.15 -3.32 -5.80
N PRO A 250 -3.35 -2.31 -6.68
CA PRO A 250 -4.05 -1.07 -6.31
C PRO A 250 -5.58 -1.23 -6.33
N GLU A 251 -6.12 -2.36 -5.85
CA GLU A 251 -7.56 -2.63 -5.85
C GLU A 251 -8.35 -1.75 -4.87
N PHE A 252 -7.67 -1.18 -3.87
CA PHE A 252 -8.24 -0.21 -2.92
C PHE A 252 -8.26 1.23 -3.46
N ALA A 253 -7.89 1.44 -4.71
CA ALA A 253 -7.75 2.77 -5.27
C ALA A 253 -9.05 3.58 -5.26
N PHE A 254 -8.95 4.81 -4.82
CA PHE A 254 -9.99 5.83 -4.88
C PHE A 254 -9.37 7.23 -4.75
N TYR A 255 -10.19 8.27 -4.89
CA TYR A 255 -9.73 9.62 -4.62
C TYR A 255 -9.75 9.92 -3.13
N GLY A 256 -8.57 9.94 -2.52
CA GLY A 256 -8.35 10.15 -1.09
C GLY A 256 -7.17 11.09 -0.80
N PRO A 257 -6.82 11.29 0.50
CA PRO A 257 -5.66 12.08 0.89
C PRO A 257 -4.36 11.37 0.49
N MET A 258 -3.48 12.06 -0.26
CA MET A 258 -2.21 11.45 -0.72
C MET A 258 -1.29 11.02 0.44
N GLY A 259 -1.42 11.66 1.60
CA GLY A 259 -0.69 11.26 2.81
C GLY A 259 -1.02 9.85 3.29
N TYR A 260 -2.13 9.25 2.86
CA TYR A 260 -2.48 7.87 3.20
C TYR A 260 -1.46 6.88 2.61
N ASP A 261 -1.20 6.95 1.33
CA ASP A 261 -0.20 6.08 0.68
C ASP A 261 1.21 6.33 1.18
N ILE A 262 1.60 7.62 1.31
CA ILE A 262 2.92 7.99 1.83
C ILE A 262 3.09 7.45 3.26
N GLY A 263 2.06 7.58 4.09
CA GLY A 263 2.05 7.09 5.46
C GLY A 263 2.14 5.56 5.54
N ASN A 264 1.41 4.85 4.68
CA ASN A 264 1.47 3.39 4.63
C ASN A 264 2.88 2.90 4.29
N VAL A 265 3.57 3.51 3.33
CA VAL A 265 4.96 3.17 3.02
C VAL A 265 5.87 3.41 4.23
N ILE A 266 5.80 4.60 4.83
CA ILE A 266 6.63 4.96 5.98
C ILE A 266 6.36 4.01 7.17
N GLY A 267 5.09 3.79 7.50
CA GLY A 267 4.68 2.92 8.61
C GLY A 267 5.18 1.49 8.47
N ASN A 268 5.12 0.95 7.25
CA ASN A 268 5.53 -0.44 7.00
C ASN A 268 7.04 -0.67 7.17
N LEU A 269 7.88 0.32 6.92
CA LEU A 269 9.33 0.19 7.14
C LEU A 269 9.69 0.04 8.63
N PHE A 270 8.87 0.58 9.52
CA PHE A 270 9.10 0.48 10.97
C PHE A 270 8.89 -0.93 11.52
N PHE A 271 8.06 -1.76 10.89
CA PHE A 271 7.88 -3.14 11.34
C PHE A 271 9.18 -3.94 11.27
N SER A 272 9.90 -3.81 10.16
CA SER A 272 11.20 -4.48 9.99
C SER A 272 12.26 -3.94 10.97
N TRP A 273 12.26 -2.62 11.23
CA TRP A 273 13.16 -2.06 12.23
C TRP A 273 12.82 -2.56 13.64
N ALA A 274 11.55 -2.50 14.04
CA ALA A 274 11.11 -3.00 15.36
C ALA A 274 11.45 -4.48 15.53
N ASN A 275 11.13 -5.31 14.54
CA ASN A 275 11.48 -6.74 14.57
C ASN A 275 12.96 -6.94 14.87
N LYS A 276 13.85 -6.28 14.12
CA LYS A 276 15.32 -6.44 14.31
C LYS A 276 15.78 -5.89 15.64
N ALA A 277 15.29 -4.73 16.07
CA ALA A 277 15.68 -4.12 17.34
C ALA A 277 15.40 -5.03 18.55
N PHE A 278 14.34 -5.85 18.48
CA PHE A 278 13.98 -6.74 19.59
C PHE A 278 14.48 -8.18 19.41
N THR A 279 14.63 -8.68 18.19
CA THR A 279 14.98 -10.09 17.94
C THR A 279 16.45 -10.30 17.56
N MET A 280 17.10 -9.28 16.98
CA MET A 280 18.48 -9.34 16.45
C MET A 280 19.18 -7.98 16.66
N PRO A 281 19.29 -7.47 17.93
CA PRO A 281 19.86 -6.15 18.20
C PRO A 281 21.34 -6.02 17.81
N GLU A 282 22.04 -7.13 17.61
CA GLU A 282 23.43 -7.19 17.12
C GLU A 282 23.54 -6.87 15.62
N GLU A 283 22.47 -6.97 14.85
CA GLU A 283 22.44 -6.66 13.40
C GLU A 283 22.42 -5.14 13.15
N THR A 284 23.40 -4.45 13.71
CA THR A 284 23.47 -2.97 13.72
C THR A 284 23.50 -2.36 12.34
N ASP A 285 24.16 -3.01 11.37
CA ASP A 285 24.25 -2.51 9.99
C ASP A 285 22.88 -2.55 9.29
N ALA A 286 22.11 -3.64 9.51
CA ALA A 286 20.76 -3.77 8.97
C ALA A 286 19.80 -2.75 9.61
N ILE A 287 19.88 -2.55 10.93
CA ILE A 287 19.11 -1.52 11.66
C ILE A 287 19.44 -0.13 11.09
N GLN A 288 20.71 0.23 10.96
CA GLN A 288 21.13 1.51 10.41
C GLN A 288 20.70 1.71 8.95
N ALA A 289 20.68 0.62 8.15
CA ALA A 289 20.18 0.67 6.79
C ALA A 289 18.68 1.00 6.77
N LEU A 290 17.88 0.37 7.63
CA LEU A 290 16.44 0.67 7.77
C LEU A 290 16.20 2.11 8.24
N GLU A 291 16.94 2.58 9.23
CA GLU A 291 16.85 3.97 9.71
C GLU A 291 17.15 4.97 8.59
N ARG A 292 18.22 4.73 7.79
CA ARG A 292 18.53 5.55 6.61
C ARG A 292 17.39 5.50 5.61
N THR A 293 16.88 4.31 5.29
CA THR A 293 15.80 4.13 4.33
C THR A 293 14.53 4.88 4.75
N ILE A 294 14.14 4.81 6.03
CA ILE A 294 12.98 5.54 6.56
C ILE A 294 13.19 7.04 6.44
N ARG A 295 14.34 7.56 6.94
CA ARG A 295 14.66 8.97 6.86
C ARG A 295 14.65 9.45 5.41
N ASP A 296 15.36 8.76 4.53
CA ASP A 296 15.51 9.14 3.14
C ASP A 296 14.19 9.03 2.37
N THR A 297 13.33 8.05 2.67
CA THR A 297 11.97 7.97 2.12
C THR A 297 11.14 9.21 2.48
N CYS A 298 11.17 9.62 3.76
CA CYS A 298 10.49 10.82 4.23
C CYS A 298 11.00 12.08 3.51
N ASP A 299 12.32 12.31 3.56
CA ASP A 299 12.93 13.54 3.09
C ASP A 299 12.88 13.66 1.55
N LEU A 300 13.13 12.55 0.83
CA LEU A 300 13.05 12.49 -0.62
C LEU A 300 11.63 12.70 -1.13
N THR A 301 10.63 12.09 -0.48
CA THR A 301 9.23 12.26 -0.89
C THR A 301 8.81 13.72 -0.80
N MET A 302 9.08 14.38 0.33
CA MET A 302 8.68 15.78 0.50
C MET A 302 9.47 16.73 -0.40
N ARG A 303 10.76 16.47 -0.61
CA ARG A 303 11.58 17.26 -1.54
C ARG A 303 11.09 17.14 -2.97
N LYS A 304 10.90 15.90 -3.48
CA LYS A 304 10.40 15.65 -4.83
C LYS A 304 8.99 16.20 -5.02
N LEU A 305 8.12 16.08 -4.00
CA LEU A 305 6.78 16.65 -4.05
C LEU A 305 6.82 18.16 -4.19
N ALA A 306 7.71 18.85 -3.47
CA ALA A 306 7.89 20.28 -3.58
C ALA A 306 8.43 20.71 -4.96
N GLU A 307 9.41 19.97 -5.49
CA GLU A 307 9.98 20.19 -6.82
C GLU A 307 8.93 19.98 -7.93
N LYS A 308 8.17 18.87 -7.85
CA LYS A 308 7.11 18.53 -8.79
C LYS A 308 5.95 19.54 -8.73
N TYR A 309 5.62 20.01 -7.52
CA TYR A 309 4.64 21.07 -7.30
C TYR A 309 5.01 22.34 -8.08
N ASP A 310 6.25 22.79 -7.96
CA ASP A 310 6.75 23.99 -8.66
C ASP A 310 6.75 23.84 -10.18
N GLN A 311 6.90 22.61 -10.68
CA GLN A 311 6.87 22.29 -12.12
C GLN A 311 5.45 22.24 -12.68
N LEU A 312 4.51 21.60 -11.98
CA LEU A 312 3.19 21.25 -12.54
C LEU A 312 2.07 22.22 -12.16
N VAL A 313 2.16 22.86 -10.98
CA VAL A 313 1.09 23.74 -10.50
C VAL A 313 1.19 25.11 -11.17
N THR A 314 0.22 25.44 -11.99
CA THR A 314 0.22 26.68 -12.80
C THR A 314 -0.79 27.72 -12.34
N PHE A 315 -1.86 27.33 -11.63
CA PHE A 315 -2.90 28.24 -11.19
C PHE A 315 -2.41 29.23 -10.14
N SER A 316 -2.61 30.53 -10.36
CA SER A 316 -1.97 31.61 -9.61
C SER A 316 -2.23 31.58 -8.10
N LEU A 317 -3.47 31.22 -7.67
CA LEU A 317 -3.79 31.12 -6.25
C LEU A 317 -3.02 29.99 -5.56
N TYR A 318 -2.81 28.87 -6.26
CA TYR A 318 -2.06 27.74 -5.73
C TYR A 318 -0.56 27.97 -5.73
N ARG A 319 -0.05 28.91 -6.56
CA ARG A 319 1.35 29.33 -6.55
C ARG A 319 1.69 30.36 -5.46
N ALA A 320 0.71 30.85 -4.72
CA ALA A 320 0.97 31.74 -3.58
C ALA A 320 1.87 31.01 -2.56
N PRO A 321 3.01 31.58 -2.11
CA PRO A 321 3.97 30.91 -1.24
C PRO A 321 3.35 30.36 0.06
N ALA A 322 2.42 31.12 0.65
CA ALA A 322 1.73 30.70 1.87
C ALA A 322 0.81 29.48 1.62
N PHE A 323 0.12 29.42 0.47
CA PHE A 323 -0.71 28.28 0.11
C PHE A 323 0.18 27.04 -0.15
N ARG A 324 1.22 27.19 -0.97
CA ARG A 324 2.17 26.10 -1.26
C ARG A 324 2.73 25.51 0.03
N LYS A 325 3.21 26.37 0.95
CA LYS A 325 3.72 25.91 2.24
C LYS A 325 2.67 25.14 3.04
N ALA A 326 1.48 25.70 3.21
CA ALA A 326 0.38 25.08 3.96
C ALA A 326 -0.04 23.74 3.34
N TYR A 327 -0.07 23.65 2.00
CA TYR A 327 -0.40 22.43 1.28
C TYR A 327 0.63 21.31 1.56
N LEU A 328 1.92 21.61 1.38
CA LEU A 328 3.00 20.64 1.63
C LEU A 328 3.06 20.23 3.10
N ASP A 329 2.93 21.18 4.02
CA ASP A 329 2.88 20.89 5.47
C ASP A 329 1.68 19.97 5.80
N SER A 330 0.53 20.17 5.16
CA SER A 330 -0.66 19.33 5.39
C SER A 330 -0.47 17.91 4.87
N VAL A 331 0.18 17.75 3.71
CA VAL A 331 0.51 16.42 3.17
C VAL A 331 1.47 15.68 4.10
N TRP A 332 2.49 16.36 4.59
CA TRP A 332 3.44 15.79 5.54
C TRP A 332 2.75 15.35 6.85
N ALA A 333 1.95 16.23 7.44
CA ALA A 333 1.22 15.91 8.66
C ALA A 333 0.26 14.72 8.46
N ASP A 334 -0.47 14.67 7.34
CA ASP A 334 -1.33 13.54 7.01
C ASP A 334 -0.51 12.25 6.86
N SER A 335 0.66 12.31 6.19
CA SER A 335 1.53 11.15 6.01
C SER A 335 1.97 10.55 7.34
N LEU A 336 2.36 11.37 8.30
CA LEU A 336 2.72 10.89 9.64
C LEU A 336 1.50 10.34 10.40
N GLY A 337 0.36 11.01 10.30
CA GLY A 337 -0.87 10.54 10.92
C GLY A 337 -1.26 9.15 10.41
N TYR A 338 -1.29 8.96 9.09
CA TYR A 338 -1.63 7.66 8.50
C TYR A 338 -0.53 6.60 8.68
N ALA A 339 0.75 6.98 8.76
CA ALA A 339 1.81 6.05 9.18
C ALA A 339 1.53 5.49 10.58
N GLY A 340 1.11 6.36 11.49
CA GLY A 340 0.73 5.96 12.85
C GLY A 340 -0.48 5.03 12.88
N THR A 341 -1.53 5.31 12.07
CA THR A 341 -2.72 4.44 12.01
C THR A 341 -2.38 3.07 11.42
N GLU A 342 -1.56 3.00 10.38
CA GLU A 342 -1.10 1.73 9.79
C GLU A 342 -0.29 0.90 10.79
N ILE A 343 0.64 1.54 11.52
CA ILE A 343 1.44 0.85 12.55
C ILE A 343 0.52 0.26 13.63
N ILE A 344 -0.44 1.03 14.15
CA ILE A 344 -1.33 0.56 15.20
C ILE A 344 -2.23 -0.57 14.70
N ARG A 345 -2.88 -0.40 13.55
CA ARG A 345 -3.80 -1.43 13.03
C ARG A 345 -3.11 -2.77 12.73
N ARG A 346 -1.87 -2.75 12.25
CA ARG A 346 -1.08 -3.96 11.96
C ARG A 346 -0.47 -4.59 13.20
N THR A 347 -0.49 -3.86 14.33
CA THR A 347 0.01 -4.37 15.62
C THR A 347 -1.11 -4.98 16.47
N VAL A 348 -2.26 -4.30 16.57
CA VAL A 348 -3.36 -4.72 17.45
C VAL A 348 -4.61 -5.22 16.71
N GLY A 349 -4.80 -4.84 15.43
CA GLY A 349 -5.96 -5.24 14.62
C GLY A 349 -5.93 -6.70 14.17
N ASP A 350 -6.92 -7.08 13.37
CA ASP A 350 -7.13 -8.46 12.87
C ASP A 350 -6.10 -8.93 11.83
N SER A 351 -5.37 -8.00 11.21
CA SER A 351 -4.45 -8.25 10.08
C SER A 351 -3.01 -7.89 10.43
N LYS A 352 -2.40 -8.66 11.33
CA LYS A 352 -1.00 -8.48 11.74
C LYS A 352 -0.02 -8.75 10.60
N VAL A 353 1.05 -7.96 10.54
CA VAL A 353 2.16 -8.19 9.61
C VAL A 353 3.06 -9.33 10.09
N MET A 354 3.75 -9.97 9.14
CA MET A 354 4.64 -11.10 9.41
C MET A 354 5.75 -10.73 10.40
N GLU A 355 6.30 -9.52 10.33
CA GLU A 355 7.35 -9.02 11.20
C GLU A 355 6.92 -9.00 12.68
N VAL A 356 5.62 -8.85 12.94
CA VAL A 356 5.04 -8.91 14.29
C VAL A 356 4.62 -10.34 14.65
N SER A 357 3.89 -11.02 13.75
CA SER A 357 3.31 -12.33 14.03
C SER A 357 4.34 -13.45 14.12
N SER A 358 5.49 -13.34 13.45
CA SER A 358 6.57 -14.33 13.53
C SER A 358 7.33 -14.35 14.86
N VAL A 359 7.23 -13.28 15.67
CA VAL A 359 7.86 -13.23 17.00
C VAL A 359 6.97 -13.97 17.97
N THR A 360 7.32 -15.23 18.29
CA THR A 360 6.50 -16.10 19.16
C THR A 360 6.87 -15.99 20.64
N ASP A 361 8.10 -15.52 20.98
CA ASP A 361 8.54 -15.30 22.35
C ASP A 361 7.85 -14.07 22.95
N PRO A 362 7.00 -14.22 23.98
CA PRO A 362 6.29 -13.11 24.59
C PRO A 362 7.22 -12.06 25.20
N THR A 363 8.42 -12.46 25.67
CA THR A 363 9.41 -11.55 26.27
C THR A 363 9.98 -10.56 25.28
N LEU A 364 9.97 -10.89 23.99
CA LEU A 364 10.37 -10.03 22.87
C LEU A 364 9.16 -9.35 22.21
N ARG A 365 8.09 -10.11 22.01
CA ARG A 365 6.91 -9.65 21.28
C ARG A 365 6.15 -8.56 22.02
N ILE A 366 5.88 -8.73 23.32
CA ILE A 366 5.12 -7.76 24.11
C ILE A 366 5.78 -6.36 24.09
N PRO A 367 7.08 -6.21 24.43
CA PRO A 367 7.73 -4.89 24.40
C PRO A 367 7.85 -4.35 22.97
N MET A 368 8.04 -5.18 21.94
CA MET A 368 8.05 -4.76 20.54
C MET A 368 6.69 -4.18 20.10
N GLU A 369 5.58 -4.87 20.40
CA GLU A 369 4.23 -4.37 20.08
C GLU A 369 3.94 -3.06 20.82
N ARG A 370 4.35 -2.93 22.08
CA ARG A 370 4.22 -1.68 22.86
C ARG A 370 5.03 -0.55 22.25
N ALA A 371 6.25 -0.81 21.79
CA ALA A 371 7.08 0.19 21.13
C ALA A 371 6.45 0.66 19.82
N LEU A 372 5.92 -0.25 19.00
CA LEU A 372 5.20 0.08 17.78
C LEU A 372 3.95 0.92 18.03
N VAL A 373 3.12 0.53 19.01
CA VAL A 373 1.92 1.29 19.39
C VAL A 373 2.30 2.69 19.88
N LYS A 374 3.31 2.82 20.74
CA LYS A 374 3.81 4.13 21.20
C LYS A 374 4.30 5.00 20.04
N LEU A 375 5.01 4.41 19.08
CA LEU A 375 5.42 5.11 17.86
C LEU A 375 4.19 5.59 17.07
N GLY A 376 3.22 4.73 16.83
CA GLY A 376 2.00 5.10 16.11
C GLY A 376 1.26 6.27 16.78
N ILE A 377 1.11 6.23 18.11
CA ILE A 377 0.52 7.33 18.88
C ILE A 377 1.34 8.61 18.74
N THR A 378 2.67 8.50 18.81
CA THR A 378 3.57 9.66 18.67
C THR A 378 3.42 10.30 17.29
N LEU A 379 3.43 9.48 16.21
CA LEU A 379 3.26 9.97 14.85
C LEU A 379 1.90 10.66 14.67
N ILE A 380 0.81 10.10 15.21
CA ILE A 380 -0.52 10.69 15.10
C ILE A 380 -0.59 12.02 15.87
N LYS A 381 -0.18 12.04 17.16
CA LYS A 381 -0.33 13.23 18.02
C LYS A 381 0.66 14.35 17.70
N GLN A 382 1.85 14.01 17.21
CA GLN A 382 2.94 14.98 16.94
C GLN A 382 3.15 15.25 15.45
N ARG A 383 2.23 14.83 14.58
CA ARG A 383 2.35 14.95 13.13
C ARG A 383 2.62 16.36 12.61
N GLU A 384 2.17 17.38 13.35
CA GLU A 384 2.39 18.79 13.00
C GLU A 384 3.72 19.36 13.53
N THR A 385 4.39 18.65 14.46
CA THR A 385 5.63 19.09 15.12
C THR A 385 6.86 18.36 14.62
N LEU A 386 6.74 17.10 14.23
CA LEU A 386 7.81 16.36 13.55
C LEU A 386 8.03 16.93 12.15
N ARG A 387 9.25 17.38 11.83
CA ARG A 387 9.50 18.20 10.65
C ARG A 387 10.11 17.47 9.47
N ASP A 388 10.82 16.37 9.71
CA ASP A 388 11.60 15.64 8.72
C ASP A 388 11.80 14.18 9.12
N GLY A 389 12.43 13.41 8.23
CA GLY A 389 12.73 12.00 8.47
C GLY A 389 13.68 11.77 9.65
N SER A 390 14.57 12.70 9.96
CA SER A 390 15.45 12.61 11.13
C SER A 390 14.66 12.69 12.44
N GLY A 391 13.67 13.58 12.52
CA GLY A 391 12.75 13.66 13.66
C GLY A 391 11.94 12.38 13.84
N VAL A 392 11.44 11.81 12.74
CA VAL A 392 10.68 10.55 12.75
C VAL A 392 11.53 9.37 13.25
N VAL A 393 12.76 9.22 12.75
CA VAL A 393 13.72 8.20 13.21
C VAL A 393 14.07 8.39 14.68
N SER A 394 14.33 9.64 15.10
CA SER A 394 14.68 9.96 16.49
C SER A 394 13.54 9.65 17.47
N ALA A 395 12.28 9.85 17.04
CA ALA A 395 11.12 9.50 17.87
C ALA A 395 11.09 8.00 18.19
N PHE A 396 11.40 7.13 17.23
CA PHE A 396 11.43 5.69 17.52
C PHE A 396 12.67 5.26 18.31
N ARG A 397 13.83 5.83 18.05
CA ARG A 397 15.03 5.59 18.89
C ARG A 397 14.78 5.92 20.36
N LEU A 398 14.09 7.03 20.64
CA LEU A 398 13.72 7.42 22.00
C LEU A 398 12.75 6.41 22.66
N ILE A 399 11.87 5.78 21.90
CA ILE A 399 10.95 4.76 22.41
C ILE A 399 11.69 3.45 22.71
N LEU A 400 12.73 3.13 21.92
CA LEU A 400 13.54 1.92 22.10
C LEU A 400 14.58 2.02 23.23
N SER A 401 14.97 3.25 23.64
CA SER A 401 15.93 3.50 24.75
C SER A 401 15.28 3.36 26.13
#